data_cfef2b33ad2df139dd18134b69f01e18
#
_entry.id   cfef2b33ad2df139dd18134b69f01e18
#
_cell.length_a   1.000
_cell.length_b   1.000
_cell.length_c   1.000
_cell.angle_alpha   90.00
_cell.angle_beta   90.00
_cell.angle_gamma   90.00
#
_symmetry.space_group_name_H-M   'P 1'
#
loop_
_entity.id
_entity.type
_entity.pdbx_description
1 polymer ?
#
loop_
_entity_poly.entity_id
_entity_poly.type
_entity_poly.pdbx_seq_one_letter_code
_entity_poly.pdbx_strand_id
1 'polypeptide(L)'
;NPNAEQFTILLKTPDLQGLPATRSAQDAANVPQSSDAQDTRASLQKIGRIVLADIERGWKGELWRIYIADSALRGQGLGREAMRAMMEHCFRDLALERLYLDHYTGNPAACLYQSLGFQYEGVLRRNCRKNGVLYDVHLMSMLREEYEEKYGQEEAAFRSADAPLTAW
;
A
#
# COMPACT_ATOMS: atom_id res chain seq x y z
N ASN A 1 0.85 -20.39 -2.57
CA ASN A 1 -0.54 -20.33 -2.13
C ASN A 1 -1.39 -19.85 -3.30
N PRO A 2 -2.30 -20.68 -3.87
CA PRO A 2 -3.13 -20.28 -5.01
C PRO A 2 -4.11 -19.15 -4.69
N ASN A 3 -4.35 -18.88 -3.40
CA ASN A 3 -5.25 -17.85 -2.91
C ASN A 3 -4.49 -16.63 -2.35
N ALA A 4 -3.35 -16.30 -2.96
CA ALA A 4 -2.58 -15.11 -2.58
C ALA A 4 -2.31 -14.23 -3.79
N GLU A 5 -2.47 -12.92 -3.61
CA GLU A 5 -2.13 -11.89 -4.59
C GLU A 5 -0.99 -11.02 -4.08
N GLN A 6 -0.06 -10.66 -4.96
CA GLN A 6 1.09 -9.83 -4.61
C GLN A 6 1.07 -8.55 -5.44
N PHE A 7 1.15 -7.42 -4.75
CA PHE A 7 1.14 -6.09 -5.36
C PHE A 7 2.46 -5.38 -5.13
N THR A 8 2.94 -4.69 -6.14
CA THR A 8 4.11 -3.83 -6.03
C THR A 8 3.65 -2.40 -5.75
N ILE A 9 4.21 -1.77 -4.73
CA ILE A 9 3.98 -0.37 -4.45
C ILE A 9 4.90 0.44 -5.36
N LEU A 10 4.30 1.28 -6.20
CA LEU A 10 5.01 2.15 -7.13
C LEU A 10 4.90 3.60 -6.65
N LEU A 11 6.04 4.29 -6.60
CA LEU A 11 6.07 5.73 -6.43
C LEU A 11 6.08 6.38 -7.80
N LYS A 12 5.09 7.22 -8.06
CA LYS A 12 5.06 8.10 -9.22
C LYS A 12 5.85 9.34 -8.84
N THR A 13 7.08 9.46 -9.36
CA THR A 13 7.86 10.68 -9.19
C THR A 13 7.26 11.76 -10.09
N PRO A 14 6.82 12.90 -9.54
CA PRO A 14 6.55 14.07 -10.37
C PRO A 14 7.86 14.48 -11.04
N ASP A 15 7.80 14.95 -12.29
CA ASP A 15 8.96 15.46 -13.03
C ASP A 15 9.81 16.37 -12.16
N LEU A 16 10.99 15.90 -11.75
CA LEU A 16 11.98 16.67 -11.02
C LEU A 16 12.76 17.59 -11.99
N GLN A 17 12.06 18.44 -12.70
CA GLN A 17 12.67 19.60 -13.32
C GLN A 17 12.70 20.73 -12.30
N GLY A 18 13.76 20.80 -11.49
CA GLY A 18 13.97 21.97 -10.64
C GLY A 18 14.69 21.80 -9.31
N LEU A 19 15.29 20.65 -8.99
CA LEU A 19 16.15 20.54 -7.81
C LEU A 19 17.62 20.54 -8.21
N PRO A 20 18.49 21.38 -7.57
CA PRO A 20 19.91 21.44 -7.91
C PRO A 20 20.60 20.13 -7.54
N ALA A 21 21.28 19.53 -8.51
CA ALA A 21 22.11 18.36 -8.34
C ALA A 21 23.24 18.68 -7.34
N THR A 22 23.25 17.99 -6.19
CA THR A 22 24.47 17.90 -5.38
C THR A 22 25.45 16.98 -6.08
N ARG A 23 26.57 17.57 -6.50
CA ARG A 23 27.69 16.93 -7.18
C ARG A 23 28.41 15.92 -6.29
N SER A 24 28.68 14.75 -6.82
CA SER A 24 29.97 14.03 -6.90
C SER A 24 29.66 12.59 -7.34
N ALA A 25 30.29 11.96 -8.27
CA ALA A 25 31.66 11.92 -8.73
C ALA A 25 31.69 11.42 -10.20
N GLN A 26 32.63 11.93 -10.87
CA GLN A 26 33.41 11.52 -12.04
C GLN A 26 33.20 10.13 -12.68
N ASP A 27 33.22 10.22 -14.02
CA ASP A 27 33.67 9.31 -15.05
C ASP A 27 32.64 8.39 -15.71
N ALA A 28 32.30 8.70 -16.94
CA ALA A 28 32.79 7.94 -18.09
C ALA A 28 32.06 8.35 -19.38
N ALA A 29 32.87 8.48 -20.37
CA ALA A 29 32.67 8.95 -21.72
C ALA A 29 31.71 8.09 -22.56
N ASN A 30 30.96 8.80 -23.43
CA ASN A 30 30.74 8.47 -24.85
C ASN A 30 29.76 7.35 -25.21
N VAL A 31 28.53 7.70 -25.60
CA VAL A 31 27.74 6.99 -26.61
C VAL A 31 26.84 7.98 -27.35
N PRO A 32 26.60 7.80 -28.66
CA PRO A 32 26.15 8.81 -29.58
C PRO A 32 24.62 9.06 -29.55
N GLN A 33 24.27 10.28 -29.93
CA GLN A 33 22.92 10.80 -30.15
C GLN A 33 22.17 9.98 -31.22
N SER A 34 20.97 9.55 -30.88
CA SER A 34 19.88 9.45 -31.84
C SER A 34 18.63 10.07 -31.24
N SER A 35 18.20 11.12 -31.93
CA SER A 35 16.93 11.79 -31.78
C SER A 35 15.80 10.79 -31.96
N ASP A 36 14.81 10.77 -31.00
CA ASP A 36 13.39 10.89 -31.34
C ASP A 36 12.52 10.64 -30.11
N ALA A 37 11.50 11.48 -29.97
CA ALA A 37 10.34 11.32 -29.09
C ALA A 37 10.60 11.39 -27.57
N GLN A 38 10.49 12.57 -27.03
CA GLN A 38 10.21 12.84 -25.63
C GLN A 38 8.87 12.20 -25.23
N ASP A 39 8.94 10.90 -24.85
CA ASP A 39 7.87 10.25 -24.12
C ASP A 39 8.04 10.64 -22.64
N THR A 40 7.22 11.55 -22.16
CA THR A 40 7.16 11.99 -20.77
C THR A 40 6.56 10.85 -19.93
N ARG A 41 7.27 9.74 -19.84
CA ARG A 41 6.98 8.68 -18.89
C ARG A 41 7.47 9.12 -17.54
N ALA A 42 6.54 9.58 -16.67
CA ALA A 42 6.79 9.63 -15.25
C ALA A 42 7.46 8.32 -14.83
N SER A 43 8.70 8.37 -14.35
CA SER A 43 9.42 7.15 -13.99
C SER A 43 8.77 6.53 -12.75
N LEU A 44 8.24 5.32 -12.88
CA LEU A 44 7.65 4.56 -11.79
C LEU A 44 8.76 3.81 -11.05
N GLN A 45 9.02 4.20 -9.82
CA GLN A 45 9.99 3.54 -8.95
C GLN A 45 9.28 2.50 -8.08
N LYS A 46 9.79 1.26 -8.06
CA LYS A 46 9.33 0.23 -7.14
C LYS A 46 9.85 0.52 -5.74
N ILE A 47 8.97 0.79 -4.78
CA ILE A 47 9.34 1.19 -3.42
C ILE A 47 8.95 0.20 -2.34
N GLY A 48 8.11 -0.78 -2.64
CA GLY A 48 7.63 -1.72 -1.63
C GLY A 48 6.76 -2.82 -2.20
N ARG A 49 6.18 -3.58 -1.29
CA ARG A 49 5.25 -4.68 -1.61
C ARG A 49 4.14 -4.77 -0.59
N ILE A 50 2.98 -5.18 -1.07
CA ILE A 50 1.85 -5.60 -0.27
C ILE A 50 1.42 -7.01 -0.71
N VAL A 51 1.05 -7.87 0.23
CA VAL A 51 0.62 -9.23 -0.05
C VAL A 51 -0.70 -9.47 0.65
N LEU A 52 -1.69 -9.85 -0.13
CA LEU A 52 -2.97 -10.36 0.32
C LEU A 52 -2.95 -11.89 0.22
N ALA A 53 -3.29 -12.57 1.28
CA ALA A 53 -3.30 -14.03 1.39
C ALA A 53 -4.67 -14.55 1.84
N ASP A 54 -4.86 -15.85 1.76
CA ASP A 54 -6.08 -16.57 2.19
C ASP A 54 -7.37 -15.91 1.68
N ILE A 55 -7.34 -15.54 0.38
CA ILE A 55 -8.43 -14.83 -0.28
C ILE A 55 -9.58 -15.82 -0.54
N GLU A 56 -10.70 -15.54 0.10
CA GLU A 56 -11.99 -16.14 -0.19
C GLU A 56 -12.94 -15.05 -0.69
N ARG A 57 -13.04 -14.91 -2.02
CA ARG A 57 -13.83 -13.85 -2.67
C ARG A 57 -15.26 -13.82 -2.14
N GLY A 58 -15.77 -12.61 -1.86
CA GLY A 58 -17.08 -12.41 -1.25
C GLY A 58 -17.14 -12.71 0.24
N TRP A 59 -16.02 -13.07 0.87
CA TRP A 59 -16.00 -13.35 2.28
C TRP A 59 -14.82 -12.67 3.00
N LYS A 60 -13.59 -13.22 2.95
CA LYS A 60 -12.47 -12.69 3.75
C LYS A 60 -11.12 -12.78 3.02
N GLY A 61 -10.16 -12.02 3.52
CA GLY A 61 -8.76 -12.09 3.10
C GLY A 61 -7.84 -11.58 4.19
N GLU A 62 -6.60 -12.04 4.17
CA GLU A 62 -5.55 -11.65 5.09
C GLU A 62 -4.57 -10.66 4.44
N LEU A 63 -4.38 -9.50 5.05
CA LEU A 63 -3.24 -8.65 4.72
C LEU A 63 -1.99 -9.22 5.39
N TRP A 64 -1.32 -10.13 4.71
CA TRP A 64 -0.22 -10.88 5.27
C TRP A 64 1.07 -10.06 5.40
N ARG A 65 1.33 -9.14 4.48
CA ARG A 65 2.57 -8.36 4.51
C ARG A 65 2.43 -7.02 3.80
N ILE A 66 2.95 -5.97 4.45
CA ILE A 66 3.20 -4.69 3.82
C ILE A 66 4.56 -4.15 4.26
N TYR A 67 5.35 -3.63 3.31
CA TYR A 67 6.58 -2.92 3.64
C TYR A 67 6.98 -1.91 2.57
N ILE A 68 7.62 -0.82 3.00
CA ILE A 68 8.37 0.12 2.18
C ILE A 68 9.85 -0.24 2.36
N ALA A 69 10.53 -0.57 1.26
CA ALA A 69 11.91 -1.09 1.28
C ALA A 69 12.89 -0.01 1.73
N ASP A 70 12.83 1.17 1.15
CA ASP A 70 13.71 2.28 1.48
C ASP A 70 13.25 2.97 2.77
N SER A 71 14.14 3.01 3.77
CA SER A 71 13.88 3.68 5.04
C SER A 71 13.69 5.19 4.89
N ALA A 72 14.33 5.83 3.91
CA ALA A 72 14.20 7.26 3.63
C ALA A 72 12.79 7.64 3.15
N LEU A 73 12.05 6.69 2.60
CA LEU A 73 10.66 6.90 2.13
C LEU A 73 9.61 6.63 3.22
N ARG A 74 10.04 6.15 4.39
CA ARG A 74 9.12 5.87 5.51
C ARG A 74 8.70 7.17 6.19
N GLY A 75 7.51 7.16 6.81
CA GLY A 75 6.96 8.35 7.49
C GLY A 75 6.36 9.41 6.55
N GLN A 76 6.42 9.22 5.24
CA GLN A 76 5.88 10.17 4.24
C GLN A 76 4.43 9.87 3.81
N GLY A 77 3.74 8.99 4.50
CA GLY A 77 2.34 8.65 4.18
C GLY A 77 2.17 7.53 3.13
N LEU A 78 3.23 7.12 2.43
CA LEU A 78 3.16 6.14 1.34
C LEU A 78 2.59 4.78 1.77
N GLY A 79 2.88 4.33 2.99
CA GLY A 79 2.29 3.12 3.54
C GLY A 79 0.78 3.24 3.77
N ARG A 80 0.30 4.42 4.16
CA ARG A 80 -1.13 4.71 4.32
C ARG A 80 -1.85 4.70 2.99
N GLU A 81 -1.25 5.34 1.98
CA GLU A 81 -1.81 5.39 0.63
C GLU A 81 -1.91 3.98 0.02
N ALA A 82 -0.84 3.19 0.11
CA ALA A 82 -0.83 1.80 -0.35
C ALA A 82 -1.87 0.94 0.37
N MET A 83 -2.05 1.13 1.68
CA MET A 83 -3.09 0.44 2.45
C MET A 83 -4.49 0.84 2.02
N ARG A 84 -4.76 2.13 1.77
CA ARG A 84 -6.07 2.59 1.29
C ARG A 84 -6.42 1.98 -0.06
N ALA A 85 -5.49 1.98 -1.02
CA ALA A 85 -5.68 1.35 -2.32
C ALA A 85 -5.94 -0.16 -2.20
N MET A 86 -5.23 -0.84 -1.28
CA MET A 86 -5.46 -2.26 -1.01
C MET A 86 -6.84 -2.52 -0.37
N MET A 87 -7.26 -1.69 0.58
CA MET A 87 -8.58 -1.81 1.21
C MET A 87 -9.69 -1.60 0.17
N GLU A 88 -9.55 -0.61 -0.72
CA GLU A 88 -10.48 -0.40 -1.83
C GLU A 88 -10.58 -1.65 -2.71
N HIS A 89 -9.44 -2.21 -3.14
CA HIS A 89 -9.40 -3.45 -3.92
C HIS A 89 -10.10 -4.61 -3.18
N CYS A 90 -9.82 -4.80 -1.88
CA CYS A 90 -10.44 -5.86 -1.09
C CYS A 90 -11.97 -5.75 -1.00
N PHE A 91 -12.47 -4.57 -0.69
CA PHE A 91 -13.91 -4.38 -0.44
C PHE A 91 -14.72 -4.15 -1.72
N ARG A 92 -14.11 -3.57 -2.79
CA ARG A 92 -14.81 -3.29 -4.05
C ARG A 92 -14.62 -4.39 -5.09
N ASP A 93 -13.37 -4.77 -5.39
CA ASP A 93 -13.11 -5.69 -6.50
C ASP A 93 -13.24 -7.16 -6.08
N LEU A 94 -12.76 -7.50 -4.88
CA LEU A 94 -12.86 -8.85 -4.33
C LEU A 94 -14.16 -9.10 -3.58
N ALA A 95 -14.92 -8.04 -3.32
CA ALA A 95 -16.18 -8.05 -2.58
C ALA A 95 -16.06 -8.70 -1.19
N LEU A 96 -14.92 -8.51 -0.49
CA LEU A 96 -14.71 -9.10 0.83
C LEU A 96 -15.68 -8.49 1.85
N GLU A 97 -16.16 -9.32 2.78
CA GLU A 97 -16.90 -8.88 3.97
C GLU A 97 -15.96 -8.55 5.14
N ARG A 98 -14.74 -9.12 5.09
CA ARG A 98 -13.77 -8.98 6.17
C ARG A 98 -12.34 -8.95 5.62
N LEU A 99 -11.59 -7.93 5.98
CA LEU A 99 -10.14 -7.87 5.81
C LEU A 99 -9.49 -7.93 7.18
N TYR A 100 -8.57 -8.89 7.40
CA TYR A 100 -7.88 -9.02 8.66
C TYR A 100 -6.36 -9.01 8.48
N LEU A 101 -5.67 -8.72 9.55
CA LEU A 101 -4.21 -8.70 9.62
C LEU A 101 -3.75 -9.08 11.02
N ASP A 102 -2.49 -9.45 11.11
CA ASP A 102 -1.82 -9.57 12.38
C ASP A 102 -0.51 -8.75 12.44
N HIS A 103 -0.05 -8.48 13.64
CA HIS A 103 1.26 -7.89 13.88
C HIS A 103 1.82 -8.32 15.24
N TYR A 104 3.14 -8.46 15.33
CA TYR A 104 3.79 -8.77 16.61
C TYR A 104 3.85 -7.54 17.53
N THR A 105 3.92 -7.78 18.83
CA THR A 105 4.07 -6.72 19.84
C THR A 105 5.29 -5.84 19.55
N GLY A 106 5.08 -4.52 19.51
CA GLY A 106 6.13 -3.55 19.21
C GLY A 106 6.32 -3.27 17.70
N ASN A 107 5.45 -3.79 16.85
CA ASN A 107 5.45 -3.42 15.44
C ASN A 107 5.02 -1.94 15.26
N PRO A 108 5.83 -1.07 14.67
CA PRO A 108 5.51 0.35 14.50
C PRO A 108 4.29 0.60 13.59
N ALA A 109 3.89 -0.37 12.77
CA ALA A 109 2.72 -0.25 11.92
C ALA A 109 1.38 -0.36 12.67
N ALA A 110 1.37 -0.77 13.94
CA ALA A 110 0.15 -0.90 14.74
C ALA A 110 -0.69 0.40 14.75
N CYS A 111 -0.03 1.55 14.97
CA CYS A 111 -0.70 2.85 14.94
C CYS A 111 -1.30 3.19 13.57
N LEU A 112 -0.65 2.75 12.48
CA LEU A 112 -1.18 2.93 11.13
C LEU A 112 -2.50 2.16 10.98
N TYR A 113 -2.53 0.88 11.35
CA TYR A 113 -3.73 0.05 11.23
C TYR A 113 -4.90 0.60 12.02
N GLN A 114 -4.67 1.00 13.29
CA GLN A 114 -5.70 1.66 14.10
C GLN A 114 -6.23 2.94 13.45
N SER A 115 -5.33 3.79 12.94
CA SER A 115 -5.72 5.05 12.29
C SER A 115 -6.49 4.86 10.98
N LEU A 116 -6.30 3.72 10.32
CA LEU A 116 -7.08 3.30 9.15
C LEU A 116 -8.45 2.74 9.54
N GLY A 117 -8.69 2.44 10.82
CA GLY A 117 -9.97 1.97 11.32
C GLY A 117 -10.03 0.47 11.57
N PHE A 118 -8.91 -0.26 11.48
CA PHE A 118 -8.89 -1.67 11.89
C PHE A 118 -9.18 -1.79 13.38
N GLN A 119 -10.11 -2.66 13.72
CA GLN A 119 -10.51 -2.96 15.09
C GLN A 119 -9.63 -4.06 15.67
N TYR A 120 -9.30 -3.93 16.96
CA TYR A 120 -8.55 -4.93 17.69
C TYR A 120 -9.45 -6.11 18.09
N GLU A 121 -9.01 -7.36 17.84
CA GLU A 121 -9.80 -8.55 18.15
C GLU A 121 -9.20 -9.42 19.24
N GLY A 122 -7.90 -9.39 19.43
CA GLY A 122 -7.29 -10.21 20.45
C GLY A 122 -5.80 -10.49 20.24
N VAL A 123 -5.25 -11.39 21.07
CA VAL A 123 -3.84 -11.75 21.06
C VAL A 123 -3.64 -13.26 20.99
N LEU A 124 -2.73 -13.67 20.12
CA LEU A 124 -2.16 -15.02 20.08
C LEU A 124 -0.82 -15.00 20.81
N ARG A 125 -0.78 -15.62 22.00
CA ARG A 125 0.41 -15.58 22.84
C ARG A 125 1.55 -16.37 22.24
N ARG A 126 2.76 -15.75 22.14
CA ARG A 126 4.01 -16.35 21.62
C ARG A 126 3.88 -16.95 20.21
N ASN A 127 3.03 -16.38 19.37
CA ASN A 127 2.73 -16.91 18.03
C ASN A 127 3.72 -16.46 16.95
N CYS A 128 4.63 -15.56 17.23
CA CYS A 128 5.68 -15.11 16.31
C CYS A 128 7.06 -15.37 16.90
N ARG A 129 7.98 -15.91 16.07
CA ARG A 129 9.41 -16.05 16.42
C ARG A 129 10.24 -15.18 15.51
N LYS A 130 10.97 -14.22 16.08
CA LYS A 130 11.87 -13.33 15.34
C LYS A 130 13.22 -13.26 16.08
N ASN A 131 14.30 -13.59 15.36
CA ASN A 131 15.66 -13.62 15.91
C ASN A 131 15.78 -14.43 17.21
N GLY A 132 15.10 -15.58 17.29
CA GLY A 132 15.08 -16.44 18.45
C GLY A 132 14.16 -16.01 19.60
N VAL A 133 13.61 -14.81 19.55
CA VAL A 133 12.68 -14.26 20.56
C VAL A 133 11.25 -14.55 20.16
N LEU A 134 10.42 -14.95 21.12
CA LEU A 134 8.99 -15.17 20.94
C LEU A 134 8.21 -13.89 21.26
N TYR A 135 7.29 -13.53 20.37
CA TYR A 135 6.42 -12.36 20.51
C TYR A 135 4.96 -12.80 20.46
N ASP A 136 4.15 -12.07 21.20
CA ASP A 136 2.71 -12.16 21.04
C ASP A 136 2.30 -11.50 19.74
N VAL A 137 1.22 -11.99 19.13
CA VAL A 137 0.68 -11.51 17.87
C VAL A 137 -0.71 -10.93 18.12
N HIS A 138 -0.91 -9.70 17.69
CA HIS A 138 -2.16 -8.97 17.83
C HIS A 138 -2.98 -9.08 16.55
N LEU A 139 -4.22 -9.52 16.68
CA LEU A 139 -5.17 -9.65 15.58
C LEU A 139 -5.99 -8.38 15.44
N MET A 140 -6.15 -7.94 14.21
CA MET A 140 -7.00 -6.79 13.86
C MET A 140 -7.78 -7.09 12.59
N SER A 141 -8.95 -6.49 12.47
CA SER A 141 -9.77 -6.61 11.27
C SER A 141 -10.53 -5.33 10.96
N MET A 142 -11.05 -5.29 9.74
CA MET A 142 -12.03 -4.31 9.28
C MET A 142 -13.13 -5.05 8.55
N LEU A 143 -14.38 -4.76 8.88
CA LEU A 143 -15.55 -5.26 8.18
C LEU A 143 -15.94 -4.32 7.04
N ARG A 144 -16.67 -4.83 6.05
CA ARG A 144 -17.17 -4.02 4.93
C ARG A 144 -17.96 -2.81 5.40
N GLU A 145 -18.87 -2.99 6.37
CA GLU A 145 -19.70 -1.91 6.91
C GLU A 145 -18.85 -0.79 7.50
N GLU A 146 -17.80 -1.13 8.27
CA GLU A 146 -16.87 -0.16 8.86
C GLU A 146 -16.07 0.58 7.80
N TYR A 147 -15.69 -0.11 6.72
CA TYR A 147 -15.02 0.50 5.57
C TYR A 147 -15.95 1.48 4.85
N GLU A 148 -17.18 1.08 4.56
CA GLU A 148 -18.17 1.91 3.87
C GLU A 148 -18.56 3.14 4.69
N GLU A 149 -18.72 2.99 5.99
CA GLU A 149 -18.99 4.11 6.90
C GLU A 149 -17.85 5.14 6.87
N LYS A 150 -16.61 4.67 6.91
CA LYS A 150 -15.44 5.54 7.01
C LYS A 150 -15.03 6.15 5.67
N TYR A 151 -15.10 5.42 4.58
CA TYR A 151 -14.51 5.80 3.29
C TYR A 151 -15.52 5.93 2.14
N GLY A 152 -16.72 5.39 2.29
CA GLY A 152 -17.70 5.34 1.21
C GLY A 152 -18.11 6.70 0.66
N GLN A 153 -18.19 7.72 1.50
CA GLN A 153 -18.52 9.09 1.08
C GLN A 153 -17.37 9.79 0.32
N GLU A 154 -16.13 9.59 0.75
CA GLU A 154 -14.96 10.14 0.07
C GLU A 154 -14.82 9.57 -1.34
N GLU A 155 -15.02 8.27 -1.49
CA GLU A 155 -14.93 7.57 -2.78
C GLU A 155 -16.07 7.95 -3.72
N ALA A 156 -17.29 8.12 -3.20
CA ALA A 156 -18.43 8.57 -4.00
C ALA A 156 -18.21 9.99 -4.55
N ALA A 157 -17.64 10.88 -3.75
CA ALA A 157 -17.29 12.23 -4.17
C ALA A 157 -16.18 12.23 -5.24
N PHE A 158 -15.16 11.39 -5.09
CA PHE A 158 -14.07 11.27 -6.08
C PHE A 158 -14.58 10.75 -7.42
N ARG A 159 -15.39 9.69 -7.43
CA ARG A 159 -15.99 9.14 -8.66
C ARG A 159 -16.93 10.10 -9.37
N SER A 160 -17.63 10.95 -8.63
CA SER A 160 -18.50 11.98 -9.23
C SER A 160 -17.70 13.12 -9.86
N ALA A 161 -16.48 13.39 -9.38
CA ALA A 161 -15.61 14.41 -9.95
C ALA A 161 -14.92 13.96 -11.25
N ASP A 162 -14.67 12.65 -11.41
CA ASP A 162 -14.09 12.05 -12.62
C ASP A 162 -15.14 11.64 -13.69
N ALA A 163 -16.41 11.86 -13.42
CA ALA A 163 -17.45 11.65 -14.43
C ALA A 163 -17.22 12.59 -15.64
N PRO A 164 -17.10 12.07 -16.87
CA PRO A 164 -16.94 12.93 -18.03
C PRO A 164 -18.15 13.86 -18.12
N LEU A 165 -17.88 15.17 -18.23
CA LEU A 165 -18.90 16.15 -18.58
C LEU A 165 -19.50 15.73 -19.93
N THR A 166 -20.59 15.01 -19.90
CA THR A 166 -21.41 14.81 -21.10
C THR A 166 -21.98 16.17 -21.47
N ALA A 167 -21.29 16.84 -22.40
CA ALA A 167 -21.81 18.04 -23.03
C ALA A 167 -23.08 17.68 -23.80
N TRP A 168 -24.04 18.51 -23.65
CA TRP A 168 -25.30 18.60 -24.36
C TRP A 168 -25.11 18.83 -25.89
#